data_95661519881a466af2f161f2f738c074
#
_entry.id   95661519881a466af2f161f2f738c074
#
_cell.length_a   1.000
_cell.length_b   1.000
_cell.length_c   1.000
_cell.angle_alpha   90.00
_cell.angle_beta   90.00
_cell.angle_gamma   90.00
#
_symmetry.space_group_name_H-M   'P 1'
#
loop_
_entity.id
_entity.type
_entity.pdbx_description
1 polymer ?
#
loop_
_entity_poly.entity_id
_entity_poly.type
_entity_poly.pdbx_seq_one_letter_code
_entity_poly.pdbx_strand_id
1 'polypeptide(L)'
;DPAFCDVPVDDLLSADHAAAIRAQINPQKALKDLPETSLPRHKSTVYISVVDKDRNACSLINTVFHNFGAGYVAPKSGIILQNRGQGFVLKPGHPNCIEPGKRPLHTIIPGMATKDGKTVMPFGVMGGEYQAFGHMQFLTRIFDYGMDIQEAQDMPRFMPDPFSDVVEVEEPISDELRDGLRALGHNIQPAEKPIGGSQAIFIDWNTNLLHAGSDPRKDGCAIGY
;
A
#
# COMPACT_ATOMS: atom_id res chain seq x y z
N ASP A 1 7.20 16.60 -4.32
CA ASP A 1 7.82 16.69 -5.66
C ASP A 1 9.32 16.91 -5.52
N PRO A 2 10.20 15.97 -5.99
CA PRO A 2 11.65 16.09 -5.84
C PRO A 2 12.26 17.28 -6.60
N ALA A 3 11.52 17.91 -7.52
CA ALA A 3 11.96 19.17 -8.15
C ALA A 3 11.84 20.38 -7.20
N PHE A 4 11.14 20.24 -6.08
CA PHE A 4 10.85 21.32 -5.13
C PHE A 4 11.32 21.04 -3.69
N CYS A 5 11.77 19.83 -3.40
CA CYS A 5 12.34 19.48 -2.12
C CYS A 5 13.38 18.37 -2.27
N ASP A 6 14.37 18.39 -1.41
CA ASP A 6 15.33 17.31 -1.30
C ASP A 6 14.70 16.13 -0.54
N VAL A 7 14.73 14.95 -1.16
CA VAL A 7 14.25 13.70 -0.54
C VAL A 7 15.47 12.82 -0.31
N PRO A 8 15.86 12.54 0.94
CA PRO A 8 17.07 11.78 1.26
C PRO A 8 16.86 10.27 0.99
N VAL A 9 16.73 9.90 -0.29
CA VAL A 9 16.36 8.53 -0.71
C VAL A 9 17.40 7.51 -0.24
N ASP A 10 18.68 7.83 -0.38
CA ASP A 10 19.77 6.91 -0.01
C ASP A 10 19.78 6.65 1.51
N ASP A 11 19.53 7.69 2.31
CA ASP A 11 19.40 7.55 3.78
C ASP A 11 18.19 6.70 4.14
N LEU A 12 17.02 6.99 3.55
CA LEU A 12 15.78 6.25 3.80
C LEU A 12 15.87 4.76 3.44
N LEU A 13 16.66 4.43 2.42
CA LEU A 13 16.88 3.05 1.96
C LEU A 13 18.11 2.39 2.60
N SER A 14 18.84 3.09 3.47
CA SER A 14 20.06 2.57 4.07
C SER A 14 19.78 1.49 5.13
N ALA A 15 20.76 0.57 5.28
CA ALA A 15 20.73 -0.44 6.33
C ALA A 15 20.78 0.19 7.73
N ASP A 16 21.48 1.33 7.88
CA ASP A 16 21.60 2.06 9.15
C ASP A 16 20.27 2.66 9.57
N HIS A 17 19.49 3.24 8.63
CA HIS A 17 18.14 3.73 8.91
C HIS A 17 17.22 2.58 9.34
N ALA A 18 17.25 1.46 8.63
CA ALA A 18 16.47 0.27 8.99
C ALA A 18 16.86 -0.28 10.37
N ALA A 19 18.15 -0.28 10.71
CA ALA A 19 18.64 -0.70 12.02
C ALA A 19 18.19 0.26 13.14
N ALA A 20 18.23 1.57 12.89
CA ALA A 20 17.78 2.58 13.84
C ALA A 20 16.27 2.46 14.16
N ILE A 21 15.43 2.20 13.14
CA ILE A 21 14.00 1.94 13.34
C ILE A 21 13.80 0.64 14.11
N ARG A 22 14.50 -0.43 13.74
CA ARG A 22 14.41 -1.73 14.43
C ARG A 22 14.77 -1.62 15.91
N ALA A 23 15.75 -0.80 16.27
CA ALA A 23 16.17 -0.57 17.65
C ALA A 23 15.09 0.09 18.53
N GLN A 24 14.09 0.73 17.93
CA GLN A 24 12.95 1.34 18.63
C GLN A 24 11.83 0.33 18.93
N ILE A 25 11.83 -0.82 18.26
CA ILE A 25 10.80 -1.85 18.43
C ILE A 25 10.99 -2.55 19.78
N ASN A 26 9.97 -2.50 20.63
CA ASN A 26 9.92 -3.24 21.88
C ASN A 26 8.88 -4.37 21.76
N PRO A 27 9.28 -5.65 21.82
CA PRO A 27 8.35 -6.76 21.66
C PRO A 27 7.36 -6.93 22.83
N GLN A 28 7.57 -6.25 23.97
CA GLN A 28 6.70 -6.30 25.15
C GLN A 28 5.82 -5.06 25.32
N LYS A 29 5.96 -4.04 24.46
CA LYS A 29 5.23 -2.79 24.65
C LYS A 29 5.04 -2.04 23.32
N ALA A 30 3.83 -1.57 23.09
CA ALA A 30 3.51 -0.69 21.97
C ALA A 30 4.29 0.64 22.06
N LEU A 31 4.77 1.12 20.92
CA LEU A 31 5.35 2.46 20.79
C LEU A 31 4.23 3.49 20.96
N LYS A 32 4.43 4.48 21.84
CA LYS A 32 3.42 5.50 22.16
C LYS A 32 3.66 6.82 21.44
N ASP A 33 4.92 7.20 21.29
CA ASP A 33 5.31 8.46 20.66
C ASP A 33 5.48 8.26 19.15
N LEU A 34 4.36 8.16 18.44
CA LEU A 34 4.38 8.06 16.99
C LEU A 34 4.61 9.44 16.37
N PRO A 35 5.38 9.54 15.27
CA PRO A 35 5.55 10.82 14.57
C PRO A 35 4.19 11.31 14.01
N GLU A 36 3.93 12.60 14.18
CA GLU A 36 2.76 13.23 13.56
C GLU A 36 2.87 13.19 12.02
N THR A 37 1.75 12.90 11.36
CA THR A 37 1.66 12.99 9.92
C THR A 37 0.85 14.20 9.48
N SER A 38 1.32 14.86 8.45
CA SER A 38 0.59 15.95 7.77
C SER A 38 -0.01 15.52 6.42
N LEU A 39 -0.04 14.21 6.16
CA LEU A 39 -0.51 13.67 4.89
C LEU A 39 -2.04 13.82 4.75
N PRO A 40 -2.55 14.15 3.56
CA PRO A 40 -3.98 14.16 3.31
C PRO A 40 -4.53 12.74 3.23
N ARG A 41 -5.69 12.49 3.84
CA ARG A 41 -6.41 11.21 3.69
C ARG A 41 -6.92 11.03 2.26
N HIS A 42 -6.79 9.82 1.70
CA HIS A 42 -7.34 9.47 0.38
C HIS A 42 -7.81 8.00 0.35
N LYS A 43 -8.80 7.66 -0.51
CA LYS A 43 -9.50 6.37 -0.38
C LYS A 43 -9.79 5.61 -1.70
N SER A 44 -9.43 6.11 -2.88
CA SER A 44 -9.86 5.46 -4.13
C SER A 44 -8.68 5.09 -5.03
N THR A 45 -8.57 3.79 -5.34
CA THR A 45 -7.49 3.26 -6.18
C THR A 45 -7.93 1.95 -6.82
N VAL A 46 -7.52 1.71 -8.07
CA VAL A 46 -7.57 0.40 -8.74
C VAL A 46 -6.15 -0.01 -9.10
N TYR A 47 -5.82 -1.27 -8.83
CA TYR A 47 -4.55 -1.87 -9.22
C TYR A 47 -4.78 -3.02 -10.22
N ILE A 48 -3.92 -3.10 -11.21
CA ILE A 48 -3.92 -4.12 -12.27
C ILE A 48 -2.51 -4.66 -12.44
N SER A 49 -2.37 -5.98 -12.47
CA SER A 49 -1.13 -6.66 -12.88
C SER A 49 -1.37 -7.47 -14.15
N VAL A 50 -0.40 -7.46 -15.04
CA VAL A 50 -0.42 -8.24 -16.29
C VAL A 50 0.95 -8.87 -16.51
N VAL A 51 0.97 -10.13 -16.90
CA VAL A 51 2.17 -10.81 -17.38
C VAL A 51 1.84 -11.51 -18.69
N ASP A 52 2.61 -11.23 -19.74
CA ASP A 52 2.41 -11.83 -21.05
C ASP A 52 3.15 -13.18 -21.22
N LYS A 53 2.99 -13.81 -22.39
CA LYS A 53 3.64 -15.09 -22.72
C LYS A 53 5.16 -15.01 -22.72
N ASP A 54 5.73 -13.83 -22.97
CA ASP A 54 7.18 -13.58 -22.99
C ASP A 54 7.70 -13.15 -21.61
N ARG A 55 6.84 -13.16 -20.58
CA ARG A 55 7.11 -12.75 -19.19
C ARG A 55 7.42 -11.26 -19.05
N ASN A 56 7.01 -10.44 -20.01
CA ASN A 56 6.92 -9.01 -19.75
C ASN A 56 5.82 -8.76 -18.72
N ALA A 57 6.16 -7.97 -17.69
CA ALA A 57 5.25 -7.72 -16.58
C ALA A 57 4.90 -6.23 -16.47
N CYS A 58 3.64 -5.97 -16.19
CA CYS A 58 3.13 -4.63 -15.94
C CYS A 58 2.49 -4.57 -14.56
N SER A 59 2.88 -3.57 -13.77
CA SER A 59 2.29 -3.21 -12.48
C SER A 59 1.69 -1.81 -12.61
N LEU A 60 0.36 -1.70 -12.66
CA LEU A 60 -0.34 -0.46 -13.01
C LEU A 60 -1.32 -0.04 -11.91
N ILE A 61 -1.26 1.22 -11.51
CA ILE A 61 -2.30 1.85 -10.71
C ILE A 61 -3.05 2.88 -11.55
N ASN A 62 -4.39 2.79 -11.52
CA ASN A 62 -5.29 3.79 -12.07
C ASN A 62 -6.14 4.36 -10.93
N THR A 63 -6.10 5.67 -10.73
CA THR A 63 -6.78 6.32 -9.61
C THR A 63 -7.23 7.73 -9.97
N VAL A 64 -8.37 8.11 -9.45
CA VAL A 64 -8.89 9.49 -9.53
C VAL A 64 -8.71 10.25 -8.21
N PHE A 65 -7.99 9.64 -7.24
CA PHE A 65 -7.69 10.11 -5.88
C PHE A 65 -8.86 9.96 -4.92
N HIS A 66 -9.93 10.75 -5.01
CA HIS A 66 -11.19 10.51 -4.30
C HIS A 66 -12.26 9.94 -5.24
N ASN A 67 -13.30 9.31 -4.66
CA ASN A 67 -14.41 8.77 -5.43
C ASN A 67 -15.00 9.85 -6.36
N PHE A 68 -15.21 9.47 -7.63
CA PHE A 68 -15.65 10.36 -8.71
C PHE A 68 -14.67 11.49 -9.08
N GLY A 69 -13.44 11.51 -8.53
CA GLY A 69 -12.41 12.50 -8.83
C GLY A 69 -12.90 13.94 -8.69
N ALA A 70 -12.69 14.76 -9.73
CA ALA A 70 -13.14 16.13 -9.78
C ALA A 70 -14.65 16.30 -10.09
N GLY A 71 -15.40 15.19 -10.25
CA GLY A 71 -16.80 15.23 -10.66
C GLY A 71 -17.01 15.70 -12.10
N TYR A 72 -15.96 15.73 -12.91
CA TYR A 72 -15.98 16.17 -14.29
C TYR A 72 -15.52 15.06 -15.24
N VAL A 73 -16.29 14.81 -16.28
CA VAL A 73 -15.98 13.85 -17.35
C VAL A 73 -15.56 14.62 -18.59
N ALA A 74 -14.40 14.31 -19.13
CA ALA A 74 -13.92 14.90 -20.38
C ALA A 74 -14.82 14.45 -21.55
N PRO A 75 -15.52 15.36 -22.25
CA PRO A 75 -16.63 14.98 -23.14
C PRO A 75 -16.19 14.20 -24.39
N LYS A 76 -14.93 14.34 -24.80
CA LYS A 76 -14.43 13.61 -25.98
C LYS A 76 -13.87 12.23 -25.66
N SER A 77 -13.34 12.01 -24.46
CA SER A 77 -12.68 10.74 -24.08
C SER A 77 -13.48 9.89 -23.12
N GLY A 78 -14.49 10.46 -22.44
CA GLY A 78 -15.22 9.80 -21.36
C GLY A 78 -14.40 9.64 -20.07
N ILE A 79 -13.19 10.21 -19.99
CA ILE A 79 -12.31 10.07 -18.83
C ILE A 79 -12.78 10.97 -17.69
N ILE A 80 -12.97 10.41 -16.50
CA ILE A 80 -13.20 11.15 -15.27
C ILE A 80 -11.89 11.80 -14.85
N LEU A 81 -11.91 13.11 -14.64
CA LEU A 81 -10.71 13.83 -14.21
C LEU A 81 -10.43 13.60 -12.72
N GLN A 82 -9.18 13.32 -12.40
CA GLN A 82 -8.73 13.13 -11.03
C GLN A 82 -8.71 14.46 -10.24
N ASN A 83 -8.81 14.38 -8.91
CA ASN A 83 -8.77 15.55 -8.02
C ASN A 83 -7.56 15.55 -7.08
N ARG A 84 -6.42 15.00 -7.53
CA ARG A 84 -5.19 14.85 -6.72
C ARG A 84 -4.61 16.18 -6.22
N GLY A 85 -4.99 17.31 -6.81
CA GLY A 85 -4.64 18.64 -6.30
C GLY A 85 -5.08 18.89 -4.84
N GLN A 86 -6.10 18.19 -4.35
CA GLN A 86 -6.47 18.20 -2.93
C GLN A 86 -5.38 17.61 -2.00
N GLY A 87 -4.41 16.88 -2.54
CA GLY A 87 -3.25 16.38 -1.82
C GLY A 87 -2.22 17.45 -1.46
N PHE A 88 -2.31 18.67 -1.94
CA PHE A 88 -1.46 19.77 -1.48
C PHE A 88 -1.87 20.26 -0.09
N VAL A 89 -0.90 20.83 0.63
CA VAL A 89 -1.14 21.61 1.84
C VAL A 89 -1.03 23.10 1.56
N LEU A 90 -1.73 23.94 2.35
CA LEU A 90 -1.72 25.40 2.21
C LEU A 90 -0.80 26.08 3.24
N LYS A 91 0.23 25.37 3.72
CA LYS A 91 1.19 25.86 4.72
C LYS A 91 2.48 26.31 4.03
N PRO A 92 2.78 27.62 3.99
CA PRO A 92 4.03 28.11 3.42
C PRO A 92 5.27 27.43 4.05
N GLY A 93 6.25 27.09 3.22
CA GLY A 93 7.47 26.39 3.65
C GLY A 93 7.31 24.88 3.87
N HIS A 94 6.11 24.33 3.77
CA HIS A 94 5.93 22.88 3.81
C HIS A 94 6.33 22.26 2.46
N PRO A 95 7.08 21.12 2.41
CA PRO A 95 7.53 20.51 1.15
C PRO A 95 6.42 20.20 0.15
N ASN A 96 5.20 19.94 0.63
CA ASN A 96 4.01 19.68 -0.20
C ASN A 96 3.06 20.91 -0.30
N CYS A 97 3.55 22.13 -0.01
CA CYS A 97 2.77 23.34 -0.25
C CYS A 97 2.52 23.54 -1.75
N ILE A 98 1.32 24.00 -2.09
CA ILE A 98 0.95 24.28 -3.49
C ILE A 98 1.84 25.38 -4.07
N GLU A 99 2.37 25.13 -5.26
CA GLU A 99 3.20 26.07 -6.03
C GLU A 99 2.98 25.86 -7.53
N PRO A 100 3.23 26.89 -8.37
CA PRO A 100 3.13 26.75 -9.82
C PRO A 100 4.06 25.66 -10.38
N GLY A 101 3.52 24.79 -11.23
CA GLY A 101 4.28 23.71 -11.87
C GLY A 101 4.62 22.53 -10.97
N LYS A 102 4.27 22.57 -9.68
CA LYS A 102 4.56 21.53 -8.70
C LYS A 102 3.55 20.38 -8.78
N ARG A 103 4.03 19.15 -8.63
CA ARG A 103 3.20 17.95 -8.49
C ARG A 103 2.83 17.76 -7.02
N PRO A 104 1.58 17.39 -6.69
CA PRO A 104 1.19 17.06 -5.33
C PRO A 104 1.85 15.76 -4.86
N LEU A 105 1.74 15.47 -3.55
CA LEU A 105 2.18 14.21 -2.95
C LEU A 105 1.78 13.01 -3.82
N HIS A 106 2.78 12.19 -4.15
CA HIS A 106 2.58 10.95 -4.90
C HIS A 106 2.10 9.84 -3.96
N THR A 107 0.88 9.33 -4.18
CA THR A 107 0.22 8.37 -3.30
C THR A 107 -0.02 7.00 -3.93
N ILE A 108 0.52 6.75 -5.12
CA ILE A 108 0.34 5.48 -5.84
C ILE A 108 1.66 4.70 -5.85
N ILE A 109 1.58 3.40 -5.49
CA ILE A 109 2.76 2.57 -5.23
C ILE A 109 2.62 1.23 -5.97
N PRO A 110 2.68 1.19 -7.31
CA PRO A 110 2.74 -0.08 -8.03
C PRO A 110 4.07 -0.76 -7.73
N GLY A 111 4.03 -2.00 -7.25
CA GLY A 111 5.21 -2.76 -6.86
C GLY A 111 5.68 -3.74 -7.93
N MET A 112 6.98 -4.00 -7.95
CA MET A 112 7.61 -5.00 -8.80
C MET A 112 8.74 -5.67 -8.00
N ALA A 113 8.60 -6.96 -7.73
CA ALA A 113 9.69 -7.74 -7.15
C ALA A 113 10.56 -8.33 -8.26
N THR A 114 11.88 -8.23 -8.07
CA THR A 114 12.88 -8.78 -8.98
C THR A 114 13.90 -9.64 -8.24
N LYS A 115 14.43 -10.65 -8.89
CA LYS A 115 15.51 -11.48 -8.37
C LYS A 115 16.48 -11.82 -9.51
N ASP A 116 17.75 -11.61 -9.29
CA ASP A 116 18.81 -11.91 -10.27
C ASP A 116 18.56 -11.28 -11.65
N GLY A 117 18.08 -10.03 -11.67
CA GLY A 117 17.77 -9.28 -12.89
C GLY A 117 16.47 -9.69 -13.60
N LYS A 118 15.71 -10.65 -13.04
CA LYS A 118 14.42 -11.08 -13.59
C LYS A 118 13.27 -10.61 -12.74
N THR A 119 12.16 -10.25 -13.37
CA THR A 119 10.89 -10.00 -12.68
C THR A 119 10.36 -11.30 -12.09
N VAL A 120 10.02 -11.30 -10.82
CA VAL A 120 9.36 -12.42 -10.15
C VAL A 120 7.91 -12.14 -9.80
N MET A 121 7.53 -10.88 -9.56
CA MET A 121 6.15 -10.59 -9.19
C MET A 121 5.80 -9.10 -9.39
N PRO A 122 4.92 -8.73 -10.35
CA PRO A 122 4.15 -7.50 -10.28
C PRO A 122 3.09 -7.63 -9.18
N PHE A 123 2.99 -6.65 -8.29
CA PHE A 123 2.05 -6.65 -7.18
C PHE A 123 1.62 -5.24 -6.82
N GLY A 124 0.48 -5.11 -6.16
CA GLY A 124 0.05 -3.83 -5.63
C GLY A 124 -1.11 -3.96 -4.66
N VAL A 125 -1.18 -2.98 -3.78
CA VAL A 125 -2.22 -2.87 -2.76
C VAL A 125 -2.97 -1.57 -2.95
N MET A 126 -4.28 -1.64 -2.89
CA MET A 126 -5.23 -0.52 -2.90
C MET A 126 -5.65 -0.18 -1.47
N GLY A 127 -6.13 1.03 -1.24
CA GLY A 127 -6.72 1.39 0.07
C GLY A 127 -6.18 2.67 0.68
N GLY A 128 -5.75 3.64 -0.13
CA GLY A 128 -5.27 4.91 0.37
C GLY A 128 -4.00 4.76 1.20
N GLU A 129 -4.02 5.25 2.42
CA GLU A 129 -2.90 5.18 3.38
C GLU A 129 -2.49 3.74 3.69
N TYR A 130 -3.41 2.79 3.56
CA TYR A 130 -3.12 1.37 3.78
C TYR A 130 -2.09 0.80 2.80
N GLN A 131 -1.88 1.40 1.63
CA GLN A 131 -1.00 0.84 0.60
C GLN A 131 0.38 0.44 1.13
N ALA A 132 1.04 1.30 1.91
CA ALA A 132 2.36 1.02 2.48
C ALA A 132 2.33 -0.16 3.48
N PHE A 133 1.38 -0.14 4.41
CA PHE A 133 1.18 -1.22 5.39
C PHE A 133 0.77 -2.53 4.72
N GLY A 134 -0.07 -2.45 3.70
CA GLY A 134 -0.52 -3.61 2.94
C GLY A 134 0.58 -4.24 2.11
N HIS A 135 1.47 -3.46 1.50
CA HIS A 135 2.66 -3.98 0.83
C HIS A 135 3.55 -4.75 1.81
N MET A 136 3.82 -4.19 2.98
CA MET A 136 4.61 -4.85 4.02
C MET A 136 3.96 -6.18 4.44
N GLN A 137 2.66 -6.18 4.78
CA GLN A 137 1.93 -7.38 5.19
C GLN A 137 1.91 -8.44 4.08
N PHE A 138 1.67 -8.04 2.83
CA PHE A 138 1.61 -8.95 1.70
C PHE A 138 2.97 -9.59 1.40
N LEU A 139 4.04 -8.79 1.35
CA LEU A 139 5.38 -9.28 1.03
C LEU A 139 5.94 -10.19 2.14
N THR A 140 5.75 -9.83 3.42
CA THR A 140 6.18 -10.69 4.53
C THR A 140 5.45 -12.03 4.53
N ARG A 141 4.16 -12.06 4.22
CA ARG A 141 3.40 -13.32 4.12
C ARG A 141 3.98 -14.26 3.07
N ILE A 142 4.34 -13.72 1.91
CA ILE A 142 4.90 -14.51 0.81
C ILE A 142 6.38 -14.89 1.08
N PHE A 143 7.23 -13.92 1.39
CA PHE A 143 8.67 -14.15 1.41
C PHE A 143 9.22 -14.62 2.75
N ASP A 144 8.60 -14.25 3.87
CA ASP A 144 9.06 -14.64 5.20
C ASP A 144 8.27 -15.85 5.75
N TYR A 145 6.96 -15.91 5.47
CA TYR A 145 6.09 -17.01 5.93
C TYR A 145 5.82 -18.08 4.88
N GLY A 146 6.21 -17.88 3.62
CA GLY A 146 6.09 -18.87 2.55
C GLY A 146 4.66 -19.17 2.09
N MET A 147 3.73 -18.23 2.31
CA MET A 147 2.34 -18.36 1.84
C MET A 147 2.29 -18.23 0.32
N ASP A 148 1.32 -18.89 -0.30
CA ASP A 148 0.98 -18.60 -1.68
C ASP A 148 0.27 -17.24 -1.83
N ILE A 149 0.10 -16.77 -3.07
CA ILE A 149 -0.47 -15.44 -3.33
C ILE A 149 -1.90 -15.34 -2.79
N GLN A 150 -2.73 -16.36 -3.00
CA GLN A 150 -4.13 -16.29 -2.56
C GLN A 150 -4.25 -16.38 -1.03
N GLU A 151 -3.50 -17.28 -0.40
CA GLU A 151 -3.41 -17.35 1.06
C GLU A 151 -2.98 -16.01 1.66
N ALA A 152 -1.92 -15.39 1.11
CA ALA A 152 -1.42 -14.10 1.56
C ALA A 152 -2.46 -12.97 1.42
N GLN A 153 -3.32 -13.04 0.40
CA GLN A 153 -4.41 -12.08 0.17
C GLN A 153 -5.61 -12.32 1.09
N ASP A 154 -5.94 -13.59 1.36
CA ASP A 154 -7.09 -13.98 2.18
C ASP A 154 -6.87 -13.71 3.68
N MET A 155 -5.62 -13.71 4.12
CA MET A 155 -5.27 -13.46 5.53
C MET A 155 -5.87 -12.14 6.05
N PRO A 156 -6.42 -12.15 7.29
CA PRO A 156 -6.95 -10.93 7.91
C PRO A 156 -5.88 -9.84 8.02
N ARG A 157 -6.32 -8.60 7.95
CA ARG A 157 -5.47 -7.41 7.92
C ARG A 157 -5.61 -6.56 9.15
N PHE A 158 -4.57 -5.80 9.41
CA PHE A 158 -4.58 -4.70 10.38
C PHE A 158 -4.08 -3.43 9.73
N MET A 159 -4.56 -2.30 10.22
CA MET A 159 -4.13 -0.97 9.77
C MET A 159 -3.89 -0.07 10.96
N PRO A 160 -2.63 0.30 11.25
CA PRO A 160 -2.35 1.42 12.15
C PRO A 160 -2.87 2.71 11.50
N ASP A 161 -3.70 3.48 12.21
CA ASP A 161 -4.14 4.80 11.71
C ASP A 161 -2.96 5.78 11.83
N PRO A 162 -2.47 6.36 10.73
CA PRO A 162 -1.35 7.29 10.77
C PRO A 162 -1.66 8.63 11.45
N PHE A 163 -2.92 8.87 11.84
CA PHE A 163 -3.40 10.11 12.46
C PHE A 163 -3.80 9.94 13.93
N SER A 164 -3.71 8.74 14.47
CA SER A 164 -4.06 8.41 15.86
C SER A 164 -3.28 7.18 16.35
N ASP A 165 -3.50 6.75 17.59
CA ASP A 165 -2.94 5.52 18.16
C ASP A 165 -3.78 4.27 17.88
N VAL A 166 -4.85 4.40 17.10
CA VAL A 166 -5.76 3.30 16.77
C VAL A 166 -5.10 2.32 15.80
N VAL A 167 -5.28 1.03 16.06
CA VAL A 167 -4.98 -0.04 15.11
C VAL A 167 -6.29 -0.76 14.79
N GLU A 168 -6.80 -0.55 13.58
CA GLU A 168 -7.94 -1.29 13.07
C GLU A 168 -7.55 -2.72 12.72
N VAL A 169 -8.37 -3.71 13.09
CA VAL A 169 -8.16 -5.12 12.76
C VAL A 169 -9.42 -5.71 12.15
N GLU A 170 -9.27 -6.57 11.15
CA GLU A 170 -10.40 -7.25 10.52
C GLU A 170 -10.98 -8.33 11.46
N GLU A 171 -12.27 -8.64 11.27
CA GLU A 171 -13.05 -9.52 12.13
C GLU A 171 -12.46 -10.93 12.31
N PRO A 172 -11.87 -11.60 11.30
CA PRO A 172 -11.29 -12.93 11.48
C PRO A 172 -10.06 -13.00 12.40
N ILE A 173 -9.51 -11.87 12.87
CA ILE A 173 -8.44 -11.89 13.89
C ILE A 173 -9.06 -12.30 15.23
N SER A 174 -8.53 -13.37 15.85
CA SER A 174 -9.08 -13.94 17.08
C SER A 174 -9.08 -12.95 18.25
N ASP A 175 -10.05 -13.12 19.16
CA ASP A 175 -10.12 -12.29 20.38
C ASP A 175 -8.89 -12.47 21.26
N GLU A 176 -8.32 -13.67 21.33
CA GLU A 176 -7.08 -13.93 22.06
C GLU A 176 -5.94 -13.07 21.54
N LEU A 177 -5.78 -12.96 20.21
CA LEU A 177 -4.74 -12.12 19.59
C LEU A 177 -5.03 -10.64 19.83
N ARG A 178 -6.28 -10.20 19.71
CA ARG A 178 -6.68 -8.81 19.99
C ARG A 178 -6.38 -8.43 21.44
N ASP A 179 -6.70 -9.31 22.39
CA ASP A 179 -6.46 -9.08 23.81
C ASP A 179 -4.97 -9.09 24.14
N GLY A 180 -4.21 -9.99 23.52
CA GLY A 180 -2.74 -9.99 23.62
C GLY A 180 -2.13 -8.66 23.14
N LEU A 181 -2.58 -8.14 22.01
CA LEU A 181 -2.13 -6.84 21.50
C LEU A 181 -2.54 -5.67 22.41
N ARG A 182 -3.75 -5.70 22.97
CA ARG A 182 -4.21 -4.71 23.97
C ARG A 182 -3.35 -4.74 25.23
N ALA A 183 -2.99 -5.94 25.71
CA ALA A 183 -2.11 -6.10 26.87
C ALA A 183 -0.71 -5.52 26.64
N LEU A 184 -0.21 -5.51 25.40
CA LEU A 184 0.99 -4.82 25.00
C LEU A 184 0.84 -3.29 24.89
N GLY A 185 -0.40 -2.79 25.02
CA GLY A 185 -0.71 -1.35 25.01
C GLY A 185 -1.18 -0.81 23.65
N HIS A 186 -1.48 -1.66 22.66
CA HIS A 186 -2.10 -1.21 21.41
C HIS A 186 -3.57 -0.86 21.62
N ASN A 187 -4.04 0.19 20.95
CA ASN A 187 -5.45 0.57 20.91
C ASN A 187 -6.16 -0.16 19.76
N ILE A 188 -6.56 -1.41 20.00
CA ILE A 188 -7.14 -2.29 18.97
C ILE A 188 -8.64 -2.02 18.85
N GLN A 189 -9.07 -1.67 17.62
CA GLN A 189 -10.46 -1.46 17.24
C GLN A 189 -10.86 -2.40 16.08
N PRO A 190 -12.11 -2.83 15.99
CA PRO A 190 -12.57 -3.56 14.82
C PRO A 190 -12.62 -2.65 13.59
N ALA A 191 -12.20 -3.16 12.44
CA ALA A 191 -12.36 -2.46 11.18
C ALA A 191 -13.84 -2.43 10.77
N GLU A 192 -14.38 -1.24 10.51
CA GLU A 192 -15.77 -1.08 10.05
C GLU A 192 -15.99 -1.62 8.63
N LYS A 193 -14.95 -1.71 7.84
CA LYS A 193 -14.96 -2.14 6.43
C LYS A 193 -13.72 -2.96 6.12
N PRO A 194 -13.76 -3.82 5.08
CA PRO A 194 -12.57 -4.54 4.64
C PRO A 194 -11.40 -3.60 4.34
N ILE A 195 -10.23 -3.95 4.84
CA ILE A 195 -9.03 -3.12 4.76
C ILE A 195 -8.32 -3.35 3.42
N GLY A 196 -8.33 -2.34 2.57
CA GLY A 196 -7.59 -2.34 1.32
C GLY A 196 -8.02 -3.41 0.33
N GLY A 197 -7.10 -3.84 -0.49
CA GLY A 197 -7.22 -4.92 -1.48
C GLY A 197 -5.91 -5.06 -2.23
N SER A 198 -5.59 -6.25 -2.74
CA SER A 198 -4.34 -6.52 -3.44
C SER A 198 -4.56 -7.38 -4.68
N GLN A 199 -3.63 -7.28 -5.63
CA GLN A 199 -3.55 -8.15 -6.80
C GLN A 199 -2.08 -8.45 -7.04
N ALA A 200 -1.75 -9.67 -7.46
CA ALA A 200 -0.39 -10.05 -7.81
C ALA A 200 -0.36 -11.21 -8.79
N ILE A 201 0.75 -11.32 -9.53
CA ILE A 201 1.06 -12.47 -10.37
C ILE A 201 2.51 -12.88 -10.08
N PHE A 202 2.70 -14.06 -9.52
CA PHE A 202 4.04 -14.63 -9.32
C PHE A 202 4.48 -15.40 -10.56
N ILE A 203 5.72 -15.17 -11.00
CA ILE A 203 6.35 -15.86 -12.12
C ILE A 203 7.29 -16.92 -11.54
N ASP A 204 6.90 -18.18 -11.64
CA ASP A 204 7.80 -19.27 -11.30
C ASP A 204 8.68 -19.62 -12.50
N TRP A 205 9.91 -19.15 -12.46
CA TRP A 205 10.88 -19.37 -13.53
C TRP A 205 11.39 -20.82 -13.63
N ASN A 206 11.18 -21.66 -12.60
CA ASN A 206 11.58 -23.06 -12.63
C ASN A 206 10.59 -23.92 -13.41
N THR A 207 9.30 -23.67 -13.19
CA THR A 207 8.21 -24.40 -13.85
C THR A 207 7.65 -23.66 -15.05
N ASN A 208 8.03 -22.40 -15.25
CA ASN A 208 7.49 -21.48 -16.23
C ASN A 208 5.97 -21.22 -16.08
N LEU A 209 5.43 -21.39 -14.86
CA LEU A 209 4.03 -21.14 -14.55
C LEU A 209 3.82 -19.72 -14.02
N LEU A 210 2.61 -19.20 -14.22
CA LEU A 210 2.13 -17.97 -13.61
C LEU A 210 1.11 -18.32 -12.53
N HIS A 211 1.34 -17.84 -11.30
CA HIS A 211 0.44 -17.99 -10.17
C HIS A 211 -0.19 -16.63 -9.90
N ALA A 212 -1.48 -16.50 -10.11
CA ALA A 212 -2.19 -15.24 -9.93
C ALA A 212 -3.23 -15.36 -8.81
N GLY A 213 -3.38 -14.30 -8.01
CA GLY A 213 -4.40 -14.19 -6.98
C GLY A 213 -5.17 -12.89 -7.09
N SER A 214 -6.44 -12.91 -6.65
CA SER A 214 -7.30 -11.74 -6.56
C SER A 214 -7.91 -11.62 -5.18
N ASP A 215 -7.80 -10.46 -4.59
CA ASP A 215 -8.26 -10.18 -3.24
C ASP A 215 -9.78 -10.26 -3.12
N PRO A 216 -10.33 -11.09 -2.20
CA PRO A 216 -11.78 -11.24 -2.05
C PRO A 216 -12.47 -9.97 -1.51
N ARG A 217 -11.70 -8.99 -1.00
CA ARG A 217 -12.22 -7.69 -0.55
C ARG A 217 -12.55 -6.74 -1.70
N LYS A 218 -12.21 -7.13 -2.92
CA LYS A 218 -12.42 -6.35 -4.15
C LYS A 218 -13.14 -7.18 -5.21
N ASP A 219 -13.81 -6.47 -6.09
CA ASP A 219 -14.51 -7.06 -7.23
C ASP A 219 -13.52 -7.23 -8.40
N GLY A 220 -12.60 -8.17 -8.24
CA GLY A 220 -11.58 -8.50 -9.21
C GLY A 220 -11.50 -9.98 -9.47
N CYS A 221 -10.74 -10.39 -10.48
CA CYS A 221 -10.44 -11.79 -10.73
C CYS A 221 -9.06 -11.98 -11.37
N ALA A 222 -8.44 -13.14 -11.13
CA ALA A 222 -7.28 -13.60 -11.84
C ALA A 222 -7.71 -14.44 -13.05
N ILE A 223 -7.27 -14.06 -14.25
CA ILE A 223 -7.66 -14.70 -15.52
C ILE A 223 -6.38 -15.05 -16.30
N GLY A 224 -6.31 -16.29 -16.76
CA GLY A 224 -5.32 -16.75 -17.74
C GLY A 224 -6.00 -17.06 -19.09
N TYR A 225 -5.29 -16.85 -20.19
CA TYR A 225 -5.78 -17.13 -21.57
C TYR A 225 -4.63 -17.57 -22.48
#